data_98aff3c358353f41a383336756f89d8a
#
_entry.id   98aff3c358353f41a383336756f89d8a
#
_cell.length_a   1.000
_cell.length_b   1.000
_cell.length_c   1.000
_cell.angle_alpha   90.00
_cell.angle_beta   90.00
_cell.angle_gamma   90.00
#
_symmetry.space_group_name_H-M   'P 1'
#
loop_
_entity.id
_entity.type
_entity.pdbx_description
1 polymer ?
#
loop_
_entity_poly.entity_id
_entity_poly.type
_entity_poly.pdbx_seq_one_letter_code
_entity_poly.pdbx_strand_id
1 'polypeptide(L)'
;MTARRRTRGRAVRAGAALLAAGLLAGCGLPGTDREPDATTDGRPRDASASPSPELKDTPGSPALPSSLTSQRPDWKRCTAPPGGRAPGSDWRCTSVTVPLDHGKPSGETISVALIRKEARDKDRRIGSLLFNFGGPGGSGVGILPRAAGSYGKLNSRYDLVGFDPRGVAASSGVRCRTDEEQEQAFRTVDLTPDTAAEEAAFIEDGAAFGAGCERRSGTVLPHVGTSNAARDLDLIRQVLGDDKLSYLGFSYGTELGGTYAHLFPGRVGRVVLDAVVDPTADGIGHARNQATGFQRALENYLKDRGQDPKTGSERIARLLARLDEKPLPTSSGRELTESLAITGIVTPLYSRYNWPELTAALDEAEKEGRGDGLLRLADSYNGRDEDGRYDTQAHSQRAISCADSKARPTVDEARALLPEFRGLSPVFGPFLAWDTAGWCAGWPVDGERETPETSAPGAAPILVIGTTGDPATPYEGAQRMADELGKGVGIMVTNKGEGHGAYGESPCVTSAVDAYFLDGKVPDDGLTCG
;
A
#
# COMPACT_ATOMS: atom_id res chain seq x y z
N MET A 1 -67.66 10.39 -7.78
CA MET A 1 -67.30 11.33 -6.68
C MET A 1 -65.92 10.92 -6.15
N THR A 2 -64.96 11.75 -6.43
CA THR A 2 -63.52 11.61 -6.33
C THR A 2 -63.01 11.98 -4.93
N ALA A 3 -62.14 11.18 -4.36
CA ALA A 3 -61.27 11.61 -3.24
C ALA A 3 -59.82 11.19 -3.51
N ARG A 4 -59.01 12.16 -3.91
CA ARG A 4 -57.56 12.08 -3.97
C ARG A 4 -56.96 12.05 -2.57
N ARG A 5 -56.18 11.01 -2.21
CA ARG A 5 -55.25 11.05 -1.07
C ARG A 5 -53.84 11.36 -1.61
N ARG A 6 -53.30 12.49 -1.13
CA ARG A 6 -51.92 12.90 -1.31
C ARG A 6 -51.04 12.12 -0.33
N THR A 7 -50.10 11.37 -0.81
CA THR A 7 -48.98 10.82 -0.02
C THR A 7 -47.84 11.82 -0.04
N ARG A 8 -47.46 12.28 1.15
CA ARG A 8 -46.25 13.12 1.37
C ARG A 8 -45.04 12.23 1.38
N GLY A 9 -44.13 12.41 0.43
CA GLY A 9 -42.78 11.84 0.47
C GLY A 9 -41.96 12.54 1.55
N ARG A 10 -41.34 11.75 2.41
CA ARG A 10 -40.27 12.21 3.31
C ARG A 10 -38.95 12.08 2.59
N ALA A 11 -38.32 13.22 2.32
CA ALA A 11 -36.92 13.27 1.87
C ALA A 11 -36.00 12.97 3.06
N VAL A 12 -35.20 11.93 2.93
CA VAL A 12 -34.08 11.65 3.85
C VAL A 12 -32.93 12.53 3.42
N ARG A 13 -32.56 13.47 4.27
CA ARG A 13 -31.35 14.30 4.08
C ARG A 13 -30.14 13.51 4.60
N ALA A 14 -29.22 13.21 3.72
CA ALA A 14 -27.88 12.78 4.08
C ALA A 14 -27.14 13.95 4.74
N GLY A 15 -26.75 13.81 5.99
CA GLY A 15 -25.96 14.77 6.73
C GLY A 15 -24.47 14.53 6.45
N ALA A 16 -23.82 15.49 5.78
CA ALA A 16 -22.38 15.58 5.74
C ALA A 16 -21.91 16.23 7.05
N ALA A 17 -21.09 15.55 7.81
CA ALA A 17 -20.43 16.10 8.99
C ALA A 17 -19.25 16.96 8.57
N LEU A 18 -19.38 18.27 8.65
CA LEU A 18 -18.32 19.26 8.62
C LEU A 18 -17.79 19.44 10.05
N LEU A 19 -16.54 19.12 10.29
CA LEU A 19 -15.84 19.53 11.53
C LEU A 19 -15.31 20.95 11.36
N ALA A 20 -15.90 21.87 12.13
CA ALA A 20 -15.49 23.24 12.24
C ALA A 20 -14.34 23.38 13.24
N ALA A 21 -13.24 24.03 12.81
CA ALA A 21 -12.15 24.46 13.67
C ALA A 21 -12.55 25.68 14.49
N GLY A 22 -12.45 25.59 15.81
CA GLY A 22 -12.61 26.72 16.74
C GLY A 22 -11.28 27.42 16.98
N LEU A 23 -11.23 28.69 16.62
CA LEU A 23 -10.16 29.65 16.98
C LEU A 23 -10.39 30.14 18.42
N LEU A 24 -9.36 30.09 19.24
CA LEU A 24 -9.27 30.94 20.44
C LEU A 24 -7.92 31.66 20.44
N ALA A 25 -8.02 32.97 20.32
CA ALA A 25 -6.95 33.93 20.46
C ALA A 25 -6.68 34.22 21.95
N GLY A 26 -5.40 34.34 22.31
CA GLY A 26 -4.97 34.82 23.62
C GLY A 26 -3.73 35.68 23.48
N CYS A 27 -3.89 37.01 23.70
CA CYS A 27 -2.87 38.00 23.72
C CYS A 27 -1.98 37.98 24.96
N GLY A 28 -0.72 38.37 24.83
CA GLY A 28 0.16 38.71 25.96
C GLY A 28 1.55 39.10 25.53
N LEU A 29 1.84 40.41 25.52
CA LEU A 29 3.15 41.08 25.37
C LEU A 29 3.67 41.49 26.75
N PRO A 30 4.84 42.15 26.92
CA PRO A 30 6.23 41.99 26.42
C PRO A 30 7.28 42.07 27.55
N GLY A 31 8.56 41.90 27.24
CA GLY A 31 9.69 42.21 28.18
C GLY A 31 11.04 41.91 27.53
N THR A 32 11.63 42.84 26.99
CA THR A 32 12.83 43.72 27.14
C THR A 32 14.21 43.05 27.29
N ASP A 33 15.07 43.42 26.31
CA ASP A 33 16.48 43.82 26.32
C ASP A 33 17.59 42.97 26.96
N ARG A 34 18.55 42.54 26.13
CA ARG A 34 19.95 43.01 26.12
C ARG A 34 20.83 42.25 25.15
N GLU A 35 21.37 42.96 24.17
CA GLU A 35 22.62 42.58 23.49
C GLU A 35 23.83 42.75 24.43
N PRO A 36 24.93 42.05 24.14
CA PRO A 36 26.14 42.80 23.82
C PRO A 36 26.86 42.30 22.55
N ASP A 37 27.31 43.30 21.86
CA ASP A 37 28.22 43.39 20.76
C ASP A 37 29.55 42.67 20.98
N ALA A 38 30.04 41.90 19.99
CA ALA A 38 31.45 41.59 19.79
C ALA A 38 31.73 41.23 18.34
N THR A 39 32.25 42.19 17.64
CA THR A 39 32.90 42.09 16.34
C THR A 39 34.08 41.11 16.36
N THR A 40 34.12 40.10 15.46
CA THR A 40 35.39 39.61 14.89
C THR A 40 35.17 39.19 13.44
N ASP A 41 35.90 39.85 12.58
CA ASP A 41 36.11 39.66 11.17
C ASP A 41 36.68 38.25 10.89
N GLY A 42 36.00 37.46 10.04
CA GLY A 42 36.44 36.12 9.65
C GLY A 42 35.81 35.75 8.31
N ARG A 43 36.44 36.11 7.19
CA ARG A 43 36.07 35.64 5.85
C ARG A 43 36.06 34.11 5.82
N PRO A 44 35.03 33.46 5.30
CA PRO A 44 35.09 32.05 5.00
C PRO A 44 36.03 31.83 3.80
N ARG A 45 37.01 30.96 3.99
CA ARG A 45 37.81 30.40 2.91
C ARG A 45 36.91 29.53 2.04
N ASP A 46 36.93 29.79 0.73
CA ASP A 46 36.39 28.87 -0.28
C ASP A 46 37.03 27.50 -0.12
N ALA A 47 36.26 26.57 0.46
CA ALA A 47 36.56 25.16 0.37
C ALA A 47 36.14 24.74 -1.04
N SER A 48 37.11 24.57 -1.92
CA SER A 48 36.91 23.88 -3.19
C SER A 48 36.31 22.49 -2.88
N ALA A 49 35.02 22.32 -3.16
CA ALA A 49 34.36 21.04 -3.12
C ALA A 49 35.04 20.12 -4.16
N SER A 50 35.75 19.11 -3.69
CA SER A 50 36.15 17.98 -4.53
C SER A 50 34.88 17.40 -5.14
N PRO A 51 34.85 17.09 -6.43
CA PRO A 51 33.70 16.41 -7.04
C PRO A 51 33.46 15.11 -6.30
N SER A 52 32.27 14.95 -5.74
CA SER A 52 31.81 13.69 -5.20
C SER A 52 31.95 12.62 -6.28
N PRO A 53 32.41 11.39 -5.94
CA PRO A 53 32.50 10.33 -6.92
C PRO A 53 31.12 10.11 -7.54
N GLU A 54 31.06 10.09 -8.86
CA GLU A 54 29.84 9.76 -9.62
C GLU A 54 29.40 8.37 -9.18
N LEU A 55 28.28 8.31 -8.45
CA LEU A 55 27.65 7.04 -8.07
C LEU A 55 27.18 6.38 -9.37
N LYS A 56 27.77 5.25 -9.69
CA LYS A 56 27.42 4.48 -10.89
C LYS A 56 26.11 3.76 -10.61
N ASP A 57 25.13 3.95 -11.50
CA ASP A 57 23.95 3.10 -11.57
C ASP A 57 24.37 1.62 -11.65
N THR A 58 23.53 0.71 -11.14
CA THR A 58 23.87 -0.72 -11.06
C THR A 58 24.40 -1.23 -12.41
N PRO A 59 25.59 -1.85 -12.48
CA PRO A 59 26.15 -2.33 -13.73
C PRO A 59 25.28 -3.42 -14.34
N GLY A 60 24.85 -3.26 -15.59
CA GLY A 60 24.28 -4.36 -16.37
C GLY A 60 22.97 -4.11 -17.09
N SER A 61 22.25 -3.03 -16.82
CA SER A 61 21.05 -2.73 -17.62
C SER A 61 21.43 -2.13 -18.97
N PRO A 62 20.89 -2.64 -20.10
CA PRO A 62 21.09 -2.03 -21.40
C PRO A 62 20.59 -0.57 -21.41
N ALA A 63 21.30 0.30 -22.15
CA ALA A 63 20.86 1.70 -22.31
C ALA A 63 19.49 1.76 -23.00
N LEU A 64 18.60 2.59 -22.45
CA LEU A 64 17.29 2.80 -23.06
C LEU A 64 17.40 3.57 -24.38
N PRO A 65 16.62 3.19 -25.42
CA PRO A 65 16.52 3.94 -26.68
C PRO A 65 16.10 5.39 -26.44
N SER A 66 16.62 6.30 -27.24
CA SER A 66 16.27 7.72 -27.17
C SER A 66 14.77 7.96 -27.40
N SER A 67 14.10 7.12 -28.18
CA SER A 67 12.65 7.17 -28.36
C SER A 67 11.86 7.01 -27.05
N LEU A 68 12.40 6.30 -26.06
CA LEU A 68 11.81 6.14 -24.74
C LEU A 68 12.20 7.28 -23.79
N THR A 69 13.47 7.70 -23.82
CA THR A 69 13.99 8.71 -22.87
C THR A 69 13.65 10.14 -23.24
N SER A 70 13.34 10.41 -24.52
CA SER A 70 12.95 11.75 -25.00
C SER A 70 11.44 11.98 -25.13
N GLN A 71 10.62 11.07 -24.59
CA GLN A 71 9.16 11.22 -24.58
C GLN A 71 8.75 12.55 -23.92
N ARG A 72 7.70 13.14 -24.42
CA ARG A 72 7.04 14.31 -23.82
C ARG A 72 5.60 13.94 -23.51
N PRO A 73 5.19 13.79 -22.25
CA PRO A 73 3.84 13.40 -21.89
C PRO A 73 2.81 14.41 -22.40
N ASP A 74 1.80 13.92 -23.14
CA ASP A 74 0.66 14.72 -23.58
C ASP A 74 -0.44 14.66 -22.52
N TRP A 75 -0.42 15.64 -21.61
CA TRP A 75 -1.34 15.74 -20.50
C TRP A 75 -2.74 16.19 -20.91
N LYS A 76 -3.71 15.30 -20.86
CA LYS A 76 -5.11 15.53 -21.22
C LYS A 76 -6.00 15.57 -19.97
N ARG A 77 -7.21 16.08 -20.13
CA ARG A 77 -8.24 15.95 -19.11
C ARG A 77 -8.52 14.45 -18.88
N CYS A 78 -8.56 14.05 -17.61
CA CYS A 78 -8.86 12.66 -17.28
C CYS A 78 -10.32 12.31 -17.60
N THR A 79 -10.52 11.11 -18.12
CA THR A 79 -11.86 10.49 -18.29
C THR A 79 -12.24 9.71 -17.05
N ALA A 80 -13.52 9.44 -16.89
CA ALA A 80 -13.98 8.54 -15.82
C ALA A 80 -13.46 7.11 -16.09
N PRO A 81 -12.94 6.40 -15.08
CA PRO A 81 -12.69 4.97 -15.20
C PRO A 81 -14.00 4.21 -15.34
N PRO A 82 -14.01 2.98 -15.87
CA PRO A 82 -15.20 2.15 -15.94
C PRO A 82 -15.89 2.04 -14.58
N GLY A 83 -17.19 2.30 -14.52
CA GLY A 83 -17.97 2.26 -13.28
C GLY A 83 -17.69 3.38 -12.26
N GLY A 84 -16.72 4.28 -12.54
CA GLY A 84 -16.29 5.33 -11.61
C GLY A 84 -16.66 6.74 -12.05
N ARG A 85 -16.25 7.73 -11.25
CA ARG A 85 -16.37 9.16 -11.58
C ARG A 85 -15.04 9.70 -12.05
N ALA A 86 -15.06 10.63 -13.02
CA ALA A 86 -13.86 11.36 -13.41
C ALA A 86 -13.28 12.11 -12.19
N PRO A 87 -11.96 12.12 -12.02
CA PRO A 87 -11.32 13.02 -11.06
C PRO A 87 -11.65 14.47 -11.43
N GLY A 88 -11.54 15.40 -10.49
CA GLY A 88 -11.90 16.81 -10.70
C GLY A 88 -11.15 17.47 -11.86
N SER A 89 -11.59 18.69 -12.23
CA SER A 89 -11.05 19.45 -13.38
C SER A 89 -9.56 19.79 -13.28
N ASP A 90 -8.97 19.73 -12.07
CA ASP A 90 -7.56 20.03 -11.79
C ASP A 90 -6.61 18.88 -12.18
N TRP A 91 -7.15 17.72 -12.52
CA TRP A 91 -6.39 16.53 -12.83
C TRP A 91 -6.14 16.39 -14.33
N ARG A 92 -4.93 15.95 -14.66
CA ARG A 92 -4.51 15.61 -16.02
C ARG A 92 -3.98 14.18 -16.04
N CYS A 93 -4.31 13.45 -17.10
CA CYS A 93 -3.89 12.08 -17.32
C CYS A 93 -3.03 11.99 -18.59
N THR A 94 -2.09 11.07 -18.55
CA THR A 94 -1.23 10.71 -19.69
C THR A 94 -0.77 9.27 -19.53
N SER A 95 0.06 8.80 -20.44
CA SER A 95 0.84 7.57 -20.28
C SER A 95 2.27 7.78 -20.74
N VAL A 96 3.18 6.97 -20.19
CA VAL A 96 4.58 6.86 -20.59
C VAL A 96 4.80 5.47 -21.17
N THR A 97 5.44 5.39 -22.32
CA THR A 97 5.83 4.13 -22.94
C THR A 97 7.11 3.62 -22.28
N VAL A 98 7.11 2.36 -21.84
CA VAL A 98 8.24 1.69 -21.21
C VAL A 98 8.52 0.37 -21.92
N PRO A 99 9.75 -0.19 -21.86
CA PRO A 99 10.01 -1.52 -22.40
C PRO A 99 9.13 -2.56 -21.68
N LEU A 100 8.60 -3.54 -22.39
CA LEU A 100 8.03 -4.72 -21.76
C LEU A 100 9.13 -5.45 -20.96
N ASP A 101 10.25 -5.70 -21.59
CA ASP A 101 11.45 -6.33 -21.01
C ASP A 101 12.60 -5.32 -20.95
N HIS A 102 13.00 -4.90 -19.75
CA HIS A 102 14.15 -4.00 -19.56
C HIS A 102 15.48 -4.63 -19.96
N GLY A 103 15.56 -5.96 -20.05
CA GLY A 103 16.71 -6.67 -20.65
C GLY A 103 16.77 -6.53 -22.18
N LYS A 104 15.67 -6.16 -22.83
CA LYS A 104 15.53 -5.98 -24.28
C LYS A 104 14.81 -4.66 -24.60
N PRO A 105 15.37 -3.51 -24.25
CA PRO A 105 14.66 -2.23 -24.26
C PRO A 105 14.25 -1.70 -25.65
N SER A 106 14.79 -2.30 -26.72
CA SER A 106 14.39 -2.02 -28.11
C SER A 106 13.29 -2.96 -28.62
N GLY A 107 12.79 -3.88 -27.79
CA GLY A 107 11.74 -4.83 -28.11
C GLY A 107 10.33 -4.27 -27.94
N GLU A 108 9.41 -5.13 -27.52
CA GLU A 108 8.03 -4.75 -27.23
C GLU A 108 7.94 -3.73 -26.09
N THR A 109 6.90 -2.92 -26.12
CA THR A 109 6.67 -1.87 -25.13
C THR A 109 5.27 -1.96 -24.53
N ILE A 110 5.10 -1.44 -23.31
CA ILE A 110 3.82 -1.25 -22.66
C ILE A 110 3.64 0.23 -22.29
N SER A 111 2.40 0.61 -21.95
CA SER A 111 2.08 1.95 -21.47
C SER A 111 1.88 1.94 -19.96
N VAL A 112 2.52 2.85 -19.26
CA VAL A 112 2.32 3.13 -17.83
C VAL A 112 1.46 4.39 -17.69
N ALA A 113 0.29 4.25 -17.08
CA ALA A 113 -0.67 5.33 -16.89
C ALA A 113 -0.25 6.25 -15.73
N LEU A 114 -0.39 7.56 -15.95
CA LEU A 114 -0.09 8.59 -14.98
C LEU A 114 -1.26 9.55 -14.81
N ILE A 115 -1.43 10.05 -13.60
CA ILE A 115 -2.31 11.17 -13.27
C ILE A 115 -1.52 12.26 -12.54
N ARG A 116 -1.81 13.52 -12.83
CA ARG A 116 -1.11 14.66 -12.23
C ARG A 116 -2.06 15.76 -11.77
N LYS A 117 -1.78 16.33 -10.60
CA LYS A 117 -2.26 17.63 -10.16
C LYS A 117 -1.09 18.58 -10.04
N GLU A 118 -1.09 19.65 -10.84
CA GLU A 118 0.02 20.62 -10.86
C GLU A 118 0.20 21.34 -9.53
N ALA A 119 1.44 21.72 -9.23
CA ALA A 119 1.77 22.57 -8.09
C ALA A 119 0.98 23.88 -8.13
N ARG A 120 0.48 24.31 -6.96
CA ARG A 120 -0.27 25.58 -6.87
C ARG A 120 0.62 26.80 -7.07
N ASP A 121 1.84 26.76 -6.57
CA ASP A 121 2.85 27.79 -6.74
C ASP A 121 3.86 27.35 -7.82
N LYS A 122 3.56 27.72 -9.06
CA LYS A 122 4.35 27.33 -10.23
C LYS A 122 5.74 27.96 -10.24
N ASP A 123 5.87 29.14 -9.67
CA ASP A 123 7.15 29.87 -9.64
C ASP A 123 8.14 29.25 -8.65
N ARG A 124 7.64 28.59 -7.62
CA ARG A 124 8.44 27.87 -6.63
C ARG A 124 8.27 26.36 -6.70
N ARG A 125 7.86 25.85 -7.85
CA ARG A 125 7.76 24.39 -8.09
C ARG A 125 9.10 23.72 -7.83
N ILE A 126 9.09 22.62 -7.04
CA ILE A 126 10.28 21.81 -6.73
C ILE A 126 10.47 20.72 -7.79
N GLY A 127 9.41 20.02 -8.15
CA GLY A 127 9.44 18.89 -9.07
C GLY A 127 8.15 18.08 -9.02
N SER A 128 8.21 16.85 -9.50
CA SER A 128 7.13 15.87 -9.39
C SER A 128 7.32 15.04 -8.13
N LEU A 129 6.27 14.88 -7.31
CA LEU A 129 6.22 13.94 -6.19
C LEU A 129 5.39 12.74 -6.62
N LEU A 130 6.04 11.60 -6.79
CA LEU A 130 5.41 10.36 -7.21
C LEU A 130 4.90 9.58 -6.01
N PHE A 131 3.70 8.99 -6.13
CA PHE A 131 3.01 8.25 -5.07
C PHE A 131 2.81 6.79 -5.47
N ASN A 132 3.08 5.88 -4.54
CA ASN A 132 2.63 4.50 -4.61
C ASN A 132 1.93 4.12 -3.28
N PHE A 133 0.70 3.63 -3.39
CA PHE A 133 -0.16 3.32 -2.24
C PHE A 133 -0.10 1.85 -1.80
N GLY A 134 0.80 1.08 -2.39
CA GLY A 134 1.03 -0.29 -1.97
C GLY A 134 0.09 -1.32 -2.59
N GLY A 135 -0.21 -2.29 -1.84
CA GLY A 135 -0.89 -3.54 -2.21
C GLY A 135 0.07 -4.73 -2.12
N PRO A 136 0.88 -5.07 -3.18
CA PRO A 136 0.97 -4.46 -4.52
C PRO A 136 -0.34 -4.43 -5.30
N GLY A 137 -0.39 -3.72 -6.41
CA GLY A 137 -1.59 -3.68 -7.26
C GLY A 137 -2.51 -2.49 -7.03
N GLY A 138 -2.25 -1.64 -6.04
CA GLY A 138 -2.99 -0.41 -5.83
C GLY A 138 -2.80 0.60 -6.98
N SER A 139 -3.91 1.08 -7.56
CA SER A 139 -3.89 2.07 -8.63
C SER A 139 -3.58 3.47 -8.11
N GLY A 140 -2.38 3.98 -8.39
CA GLY A 140 -2.03 5.37 -8.06
C GLY A 140 -2.90 6.38 -8.80
N VAL A 141 -3.31 6.08 -10.04
CA VAL A 141 -4.23 6.89 -10.84
C VAL A 141 -5.61 6.96 -10.19
N GLY A 142 -6.08 5.85 -9.62
CA GLY A 142 -7.38 5.77 -8.96
C GLY A 142 -7.40 6.32 -7.54
N ILE A 143 -6.34 6.11 -6.76
CA ILE A 143 -6.29 6.45 -5.32
C ILE A 143 -5.92 7.91 -5.10
N LEU A 144 -4.88 8.45 -5.77
CA LEU A 144 -4.35 9.78 -5.49
C LEU A 144 -5.40 10.90 -5.56
N PRO A 145 -6.33 10.94 -6.53
CA PRO A 145 -7.35 11.99 -6.56
C PRO A 145 -8.25 12.01 -5.32
N ARG A 146 -8.56 10.84 -4.76
CA ARG A 146 -9.41 10.69 -3.58
C ARG A 146 -8.67 11.09 -2.30
N ALA A 147 -7.36 10.80 -2.24
CA ALA A 147 -6.50 11.08 -1.10
C ALA A 147 -5.85 12.47 -1.14
N ALA A 148 -6.00 13.24 -2.23
CA ALA A 148 -5.25 14.48 -2.48
C ALA A 148 -5.47 15.58 -1.43
N GLY A 149 -6.56 15.51 -0.67
CA GLY A 149 -6.81 16.42 0.46
C GLY A 149 -5.70 16.38 1.51
N SER A 150 -5.20 15.19 1.82
CA SER A 150 -4.11 14.97 2.78
C SER A 150 -2.76 15.52 2.31
N TYR A 151 -2.58 15.67 0.99
CA TYR A 151 -1.33 16.15 0.39
C TYR A 151 -1.37 17.62 -0.02
N GLY A 152 -2.37 18.38 0.45
CA GLY A 152 -2.57 19.77 0.06
C GLY A 152 -1.38 20.67 0.36
N LYS A 153 -0.61 20.43 1.43
CA LYS A 153 0.59 21.19 1.76
C LYS A 153 1.73 20.88 0.78
N LEU A 154 1.95 19.61 0.45
CA LEU A 154 2.94 19.19 -0.56
C LEU A 154 2.59 19.73 -1.96
N ASN A 155 1.30 19.72 -2.34
CA ASN A 155 0.83 20.32 -3.61
C ASN A 155 1.06 21.83 -3.72
N SER A 156 1.46 22.51 -2.64
CA SER A 156 1.85 23.92 -2.76
C SER A 156 3.04 24.10 -3.71
N ARG A 157 4.01 23.16 -3.70
CA ARG A 157 5.26 23.28 -4.46
C ARG A 157 5.65 22.03 -5.28
N TYR A 158 4.92 20.91 -5.14
CA TYR A 158 5.09 19.71 -5.96
C TYR A 158 3.89 19.50 -6.88
N ASP A 159 4.16 19.05 -8.10
CA ASP A 159 3.14 18.32 -8.85
C ASP A 159 2.91 16.99 -8.14
N LEU A 160 1.67 16.69 -7.76
CA LEU A 160 1.32 15.37 -7.24
C LEU A 160 1.11 14.42 -8.41
N VAL A 161 1.87 13.35 -8.48
CA VAL A 161 1.82 12.39 -9.59
C VAL A 161 1.52 10.98 -9.05
N GLY A 162 0.35 10.44 -9.44
CA GLY A 162 0.03 9.03 -9.26
C GLY A 162 0.35 8.26 -10.54
N PHE A 163 0.74 7.01 -10.40
CA PHE A 163 0.94 6.11 -11.53
C PHE A 163 0.42 4.73 -11.18
N ASP A 164 -0.01 4.00 -12.20
CA ASP A 164 -0.29 2.58 -12.08
C ASP A 164 0.99 1.83 -12.48
N PRO A 165 1.64 1.10 -11.58
CA PRO A 165 2.78 0.27 -11.98
C PRO A 165 2.41 -0.71 -13.09
N ARG A 166 3.41 -1.24 -13.82
CA ARG A 166 3.18 -2.30 -14.81
C ARG A 166 2.38 -3.46 -14.23
N GLY A 167 1.45 -3.99 -14.97
CA GLY A 167 0.54 -5.04 -14.51
C GLY A 167 -0.61 -4.56 -13.61
N VAL A 168 -0.73 -3.24 -13.37
CA VAL A 168 -1.76 -2.66 -12.51
C VAL A 168 -2.75 -1.82 -13.32
N ALA A 169 -4.04 -2.05 -13.10
CA ALA A 169 -5.16 -1.26 -13.63
C ALA A 169 -4.97 -0.79 -15.09
N ALA A 170 -4.73 0.50 -15.34
CA ALA A 170 -4.61 1.05 -16.69
C ALA A 170 -3.22 0.78 -17.33
N SER A 171 -2.27 0.19 -16.62
CA SER A 171 -0.92 -0.13 -17.07
C SER A 171 -0.76 -1.61 -17.42
N SER A 172 -1.49 -2.10 -18.42
CA SER A 172 -1.55 -3.53 -18.78
C SER A 172 -1.96 -4.42 -17.60
N GLY A 173 -2.99 -3.98 -16.87
CA GLY A 173 -3.47 -4.61 -15.65
C GLY A 173 -3.71 -6.11 -15.79
N VAL A 174 -3.10 -6.90 -14.89
CA VAL A 174 -3.24 -8.36 -14.89
C VAL A 174 -4.68 -8.75 -14.58
N ARG A 175 -5.20 -9.70 -15.36
CA ARG A 175 -6.50 -10.32 -15.12
C ARG A 175 -6.31 -11.83 -15.08
N CYS A 176 -6.89 -12.47 -14.06
CA CYS A 176 -6.74 -13.90 -13.82
C CYS A 176 -8.10 -14.61 -13.82
N ARG A 177 -9.14 -13.94 -13.32
CA ARG A 177 -10.52 -14.44 -13.22
C ARG A 177 -11.52 -13.44 -13.75
N THR A 178 -12.72 -13.92 -14.12
CA THR A 178 -13.92 -13.08 -14.27
C THR A 178 -14.49 -12.76 -12.89
N ASP A 179 -15.45 -11.83 -12.82
CA ASP A 179 -16.14 -11.49 -11.58
C ASP A 179 -16.88 -12.71 -11.00
N GLU A 180 -17.49 -13.54 -11.86
CA GLU A 180 -18.19 -14.77 -11.48
C GLU A 180 -17.23 -15.84 -10.95
N GLU A 181 -16.07 -16.04 -11.61
CA GLU A 181 -15.01 -16.94 -11.16
C GLU A 181 -14.45 -16.49 -9.79
N GLN A 182 -14.31 -15.19 -9.57
CA GLN A 182 -13.83 -14.63 -8.31
C GLN A 182 -14.86 -14.80 -7.17
N GLU A 183 -16.13 -14.48 -7.44
CA GLU A 183 -17.24 -14.69 -6.49
C GLU A 183 -17.36 -16.17 -6.11
N GLN A 184 -17.24 -17.08 -7.09
CA GLN A 184 -17.30 -18.51 -6.85
C GLN A 184 -16.15 -18.97 -5.92
N ALA A 185 -14.92 -18.49 -6.16
CA ALA A 185 -13.77 -18.81 -5.32
C ALA A 185 -14.00 -18.38 -3.86
N PHE A 186 -14.45 -17.15 -3.62
CA PHE A 186 -14.75 -16.65 -2.27
C PHE A 186 -15.86 -17.44 -1.55
N ARG A 187 -16.73 -18.11 -2.31
CA ARG A 187 -17.82 -18.91 -1.74
C ARG A 187 -17.43 -20.33 -1.41
N THR A 188 -16.46 -20.91 -2.12
CA THR A 188 -16.23 -22.36 -2.12
C THR A 188 -14.84 -22.77 -1.67
N VAL A 189 -13.88 -21.85 -1.65
CA VAL A 189 -12.51 -22.15 -1.23
C VAL A 189 -12.37 -21.85 0.25
N ASP A 190 -12.04 -22.89 0.98
CA ASP A 190 -11.65 -22.77 2.38
C ASP A 190 -10.18 -22.30 2.44
N LEU A 191 -9.94 -21.17 3.14
CA LEU A 191 -8.59 -20.60 3.32
C LEU A 191 -7.87 -21.14 4.58
N THR A 192 -8.55 -21.97 5.36
CA THR A 192 -8.01 -22.62 6.56
C THR A 192 -8.23 -24.14 6.54
N PRO A 193 -7.97 -24.81 5.39
CA PRO A 193 -8.39 -26.19 5.15
C PRO A 193 -7.95 -27.12 6.29
N ASP A 194 -8.86 -27.98 6.74
CA ASP A 194 -8.62 -28.94 7.82
C ASP A 194 -8.81 -30.41 7.40
N THR A 195 -9.30 -30.63 6.17
CA THR A 195 -9.40 -31.96 5.55
C THR A 195 -8.51 -32.07 4.30
N ALA A 196 -8.10 -33.31 3.96
CA ALA A 196 -7.31 -33.53 2.74
C ALA A 196 -8.05 -33.11 1.44
N ALA A 197 -9.37 -33.09 1.44
CA ALA A 197 -10.16 -32.66 0.30
C ALA A 197 -10.13 -31.11 0.15
N GLU A 198 -10.22 -30.38 1.25
CA GLU A 198 -10.12 -28.93 1.28
C GLU A 198 -8.71 -28.45 0.94
N GLU A 199 -7.67 -29.11 1.49
CA GLU A 199 -6.27 -28.84 1.12
C GLU A 199 -6.06 -28.99 -0.39
N ALA A 200 -6.58 -30.06 -0.99
CA ALA A 200 -6.50 -30.27 -2.43
C ALA A 200 -7.24 -29.18 -3.21
N ALA A 201 -8.46 -28.82 -2.79
CA ALA A 201 -9.26 -27.76 -3.42
C ALA A 201 -8.59 -26.38 -3.31
N PHE A 202 -7.97 -26.07 -2.16
CA PHE A 202 -7.23 -24.84 -1.93
C PHE A 202 -6.04 -24.69 -2.88
N ILE A 203 -5.23 -25.74 -3.04
CA ILE A 203 -4.09 -25.73 -3.96
C ILE A 203 -4.54 -25.73 -5.42
N GLU A 204 -5.60 -26.46 -5.77
CA GLU A 204 -6.18 -26.46 -7.12
C GLU A 204 -6.70 -25.06 -7.50
N ASP A 205 -7.35 -24.35 -6.59
CA ASP A 205 -7.80 -22.98 -6.79
C ASP A 205 -6.61 -22.03 -7.04
N GLY A 206 -5.53 -22.18 -6.26
CA GLY A 206 -4.29 -21.45 -6.45
C GLY A 206 -3.71 -21.66 -7.85
N ALA A 207 -3.59 -22.90 -8.28
CA ALA A 207 -3.09 -23.26 -9.59
C ALA A 207 -4.03 -22.79 -10.72
N ALA A 208 -5.34 -22.90 -10.55
CA ALA A 208 -6.34 -22.41 -11.50
C ALA A 208 -6.28 -20.88 -11.67
N PHE A 209 -6.01 -20.16 -10.58
CA PHE A 209 -5.77 -18.72 -10.63
C PHE A 209 -4.54 -18.38 -11.48
N GLY A 210 -3.39 -19.04 -11.24
CA GLY A 210 -2.17 -18.86 -12.02
C GLY A 210 -2.36 -19.16 -13.50
N ALA A 211 -3.00 -20.29 -13.83
CA ALA A 211 -3.35 -20.65 -15.21
C ALA A 211 -4.31 -19.64 -15.85
N GLY A 212 -5.22 -19.06 -15.08
CA GLY A 212 -6.11 -17.97 -15.53
C GLY A 212 -5.35 -16.70 -15.87
N CYS A 213 -4.34 -16.34 -15.06
CA CYS A 213 -3.45 -15.22 -15.33
C CYS A 213 -2.65 -15.45 -16.61
N GLU A 214 -2.09 -16.63 -16.81
CA GLU A 214 -1.34 -16.98 -18.02
C GLU A 214 -2.20 -16.84 -19.28
N ARG A 215 -3.42 -17.38 -19.27
CA ARG A 215 -4.34 -17.29 -20.42
C ARG A 215 -4.75 -15.86 -20.76
N ARG A 216 -4.96 -15.00 -19.77
CA ARG A 216 -5.52 -13.65 -19.97
C ARG A 216 -4.48 -12.55 -20.01
N SER A 217 -3.28 -12.77 -19.43
CA SER A 217 -2.25 -11.75 -19.24
C SER A 217 -0.82 -12.28 -19.43
N GLY A 218 -0.65 -13.45 -20.07
CA GLY A 218 0.62 -14.19 -20.14
C GLY A 218 1.81 -13.37 -20.66
N THR A 219 1.58 -12.46 -21.62
CA THR A 219 2.66 -11.62 -22.19
C THR A 219 3.30 -10.71 -21.13
N VAL A 220 2.53 -10.18 -20.18
CA VAL A 220 3.04 -9.23 -19.20
C VAL A 220 3.55 -9.91 -17.92
N LEU A 221 3.06 -11.12 -17.60
CA LEU A 221 3.36 -11.79 -16.33
C LEU A 221 4.85 -11.93 -16.00
N PRO A 222 5.76 -12.31 -16.93
CA PRO A 222 7.19 -12.43 -16.65
C PRO A 222 7.87 -11.09 -16.32
N HIS A 223 7.15 -9.99 -16.49
CA HIS A 223 7.73 -8.66 -16.47
C HIS A 223 7.11 -7.73 -15.41
N VAL A 224 6.14 -8.22 -14.60
CA VAL A 224 5.44 -7.38 -13.61
C VAL A 224 6.20 -7.16 -12.31
N GLY A 225 7.32 -7.84 -12.09
CA GLY A 225 8.10 -7.77 -10.86
C GLY A 225 8.60 -6.36 -10.50
N THR A 226 8.85 -6.17 -9.22
CA THR A 226 9.20 -4.89 -8.59
C THR A 226 10.47 -4.26 -9.16
N SER A 227 11.48 -5.07 -9.53
CA SER A 227 12.71 -4.56 -10.17
C SER A 227 12.42 -3.88 -11.51
N ASN A 228 11.48 -4.40 -12.30
CA ASN A 228 11.05 -3.77 -13.55
C ASN A 228 10.22 -2.50 -13.30
N ALA A 229 9.34 -2.52 -12.30
CA ALA A 229 8.58 -1.33 -11.89
C ALA A 229 9.50 -0.20 -11.38
N ALA A 230 10.58 -0.52 -10.67
CA ALA A 230 11.59 0.45 -10.25
C ALA A 230 12.34 1.07 -11.44
N ARG A 231 12.64 0.30 -12.49
CA ARG A 231 13.22 0.83 -13.73
C ARG A 231 12.23 1.71 -14.50
N ASP A 232 10.95 1.37 -14.52
CA ASP A 232 9.90 2.24 -15.07
C ASP A 232 9.84 3.57 -14.31
N LEU A 233 9.96 3.51 -12.98
CA LEU A 233 9.92 4.69 -12.12
C LEU A 233 11.09 5.65 -12.46
N ASP A 234 12.29 5.14 -12.77
CA ASP A 234 13.39 5.99 -13.21
C ASP A 234 13.15 6.60 -14.61
N LEU A 235 12.59 5.82 -15.55
CA LEU A 235 12.20 6.37 -16.85
C LEU A 235 11.11 7.44 -16.72
N ILE A 236 10.10 7.22 -15.87
CA ILE A 236 9.04 8.21 -15.59
C ILE A 236 9.65 9.48 -15.01
N ARG A 237 10.55 9.39 -14.02
CA ARG A 237 11.29 10.53 -13.46
C ARG A 237 11.97 11.33 -14.57
N GLN A 238 12.71 10.65 -15.45
CA GLN A 238 13.44 11.28 -16.57
C GLN A 238 12.48 11.96 -17.56
N VAL A 239 11.38 11.31 -17.92
CA VAL A 239 10.37 11.84 -18.86
C VAL A 239 9.61 13.03 -18.28
N LEU A 240 9.45 13.08 -16.94
CA LEU A 240 8.89 14.24 -16.23
C LEU A 240 9.88 15.40 -16.11
N GLY A 241 11.16 15.19 -16.44
CA GLY A 241 12.21 16.20 -16.41
C GLY A 241 12.82 16.45 -15.02
N ASP A 242 12.69 15.50 -14.10
CA ASP A 242 13.22 15.59 -12.76
C ASP A 242 14.61 14.90 -12.69
N ASP A 243 15.65 15.62 -12.21
CA ASP A 243 17.01 15.09 -12.07
C ASP A 243 17.09 13.95 -11.05
N LYS A 244 16.29 14.05 -9.99
CA LYS A 244 16.21 13.07 -8.90
C LYS A 244 14.76 12.74 -8.56
N LEU A 245 14.54 11.51 -8.07
CA LEU A 245 13.22 11.04 -7.68
C LEU A 245 12.78 11.69 -6.36
N SER A 246 11.60 12.34 -6.36
CA SER A 246 10.84 12.59 -5.14
C SER A 246 9.68 11.60 -5.07
N TYR A 247 9.60 10.86 -3.96
CA TYR A 247 8.71 9.70 -3.87
C TYR A 247 8.13 9.53 -2.47
N LEU A 248 6.85 9.20 -2.39
CA LEU A 248 6.17 8.81 -1.17
C LEU A 248 5.51 7.45 -1.40
N GLY A 249 6.07 6.42 -0.77
CA GLY A 249 5.58 5.04 -0.85
C GLY A 249 4.99 4.56 0.45
N PHE A 250 3.83 3.90 0.35
CA PHE A 250 3.15 3.26 1.47
C PHE A 250 3.14 1.74 1.28
N SER A 251 3.31 0.97 2.37
CA SER A 251 3.17 -0.48 2.35
C SER A 251 4.12 -1.11 1.30
N TYR A 252 3.65 -1.93 0.38
CA TYR A 252 4.47 -2.40 -0.75
C TYR A 252 5.20 -1.27 -1.50
N GLY A 253 4.65 -0.05 -1.54
CA GLY A 253 5.36 1.09 -2.12
C GLY A 253 6.70 1.38 -1.45
N THR A 254 6.91 0.91 -0.24
CA THR A 254 8.21 1.02 0.46
C THR A 254 9.23 0.02 -0.08
N GLU A 255 8.81 -1.17 -0.46
CA GLU A 255 9.64 -2.16 -1.16
C GLU A 255 10.05 -1.63 -2.55
N LEU A 256 9.09 -1.09 -3.31
CA LEU A 256 9.39 -0.45 -4.60
C LEU A 256 10.37 0.71 -4.45
N GLY A 257 10.20 1.56 -3.42
CA GLY A 257 11.09 2.68 -3.12
C GLY A 257 12.49 2.24 -2.68
N GLY A 258 12.59 1.19 -1.86
CA GLY A 258 13.86 0.56 -1.45
C GLY A 258 14.59 -0.08 -2.62
N THR A 259 13.88 -0.86 -3.45
CA THR A 259 14.42 -1.45 -4.69
C THR A 259 14.90 -0.37 -5.67
N TYR A 260 14.15 0.74 -5.80
CA TYR A 260 14.59 1.88 -6.61
C TYR A 260 15.90 2.49 -6.06
N ALA A 261 15.97 2.70 -4.75
CA ALA A 261 17.16 3.27 -4.12
C ALA A 261 18.39 2.36 -4.30
N HIS A 262 18.22 1.04 -4.25
CA HIS A 262 19.26 0.06 -4.55
C HIS A 262 19.75 0.15 -6.00
N LEU A 263 18.81 0.16 -6.96
CA LEU A 263 19.14 0.18 -8.39
C LEU A 263 19.72 1.53 -8.85
N PHE A 264 19.29 2.64 -8.25
CA PHE A 264 19.60 4.00 -8.68
C PHE A 264 19.99 4.92 -7.52
N PRO A 265 21.00 4.58 -6.70
CA PRO A 265 21.33 5.37 -5.51
C PRO A 265 21.69 6.83 -5.85
N GLY A 266 22.33 7.06 -6.98
CA GLY A 266 22.66 8.40 -7.50
C GLY A 266 21.44 9.23 -7.94
N ARG A 267 20.26 8.61 -8.11
CA ARG A 267 19.02 9.25 -8.57
C ARG A 267 18.02 9.51 -7.44
N VAL A 268 18.32 9.05 -6.23
CA VAL A 268 17.49 9.31 -5.04
C VAL A 268 17.50 10.81 -4.73
N GLY A 269 16.31 11.39 -4.62
CA GLY A 269 16.07 12.78 -4.19
C GLY A 269 15.46 12.79 -2.78
N ARG A 270 14.20 13.22 -2.67
CA ARG A 270 13.46 13.21 -1.40
C ARG A 270 12.50 12.03 -1.40
N VAL A 271 12.83 11.01 -0.64
CA VAL A 271 12.09 9.74 -0.60
C VAL A 271 11.61 9.47 0.83
N VAL A 272 10.34 9.13 0.95
CA VAL A 272 9.70 8.74 2.21
C VAL A 272 9.05 7.38 2.02
N LEU A 273 9.32 6.47 2.93
CA LEU A 273 8.78 5.13 3.02
C LEU A 273 7.96 5.04 4.31
N ASP A 274 6.63 4.91 4.20
CA ASP A 274 5.72 4.89 5.34
C ASP A 274 4.95 3.56 5.39
N ALA A 275 4.77 2.98 6.57
CA ALA A 275 4.23 1.63 6.76
C ALA A 275 5.10 0.56 6.06
N VAL A 276 6.29 0.37 6.54
CA VAL A 276 7.40 -0.23 5.80
C VAL A 276 7.39 -1.75 5.82
N VAL A 277 7.41 -2.35 4.63
CA VAL A 277 7.63 -3.80 4.46
C VAL A 277 9.04 -4.17 4.92
N ASP A 278 9.16 -5.29 5.62
CA ASP A 278 10.43 -5.85 6.06
C ASP A 278 11.25 -6.39 4.86
N PRO A 279 12.37 -5.76 4.49
CA PRO A 279 13.14 -6.19 3.33
C PRO A 279 13.95 -7.47 3.58
N THR A 280 14.05 -7.92 4.83
CA THR A 280 14.82 -9.12 5.19
C THR A 280 13.95 -10.38 5.26
N ALA A 281 12.63 -10.22 5.16
CA ALA A 281 11.68 -11.32 5.23
C ALA A 281 11.46 -11.96 3.84
N ASP A 282 11.61 -13.28 3.78
CA ASP A 282 11.08 -14.09 2.68
C ASP A 282 9.54 -14.23 2.79
N GLY A 283 8.91 -14.98 1.90
CA GLY A 283 7.46 -15.15 1.89
C GLY A 283 6.90 -15.71 3.21
N ILE A 284 7.58 -16.67 3.85
CA ILE A 284 7.17 -17.24 5.15
C ILE A 284 7.40 -16.21 6.26
N GLY A 285 8.53 -15.51 6.25
CA GLY A 285 8.83 -14.42 7.18
C GLY A 285 7.81 -13.29 7.10
N HIS A 286 7.37 -12.94 5.89
CA HIS A 286 6.32 -11.93 5.68
C HIS A 286 4.97 -12.38 6.27
N ALA A 287 4.55 -13.62 6.01
CA ALA A 287 3.34 -14.19 6.60
C ALA A 287 3.41 -14.21 8.14
N ARG A 288 4.58 -14.54 8.72
CA ARG A 288 4.83 -14.51 10.18
C ARG A 288 4.73 -13.09 10.75
N ASN A 289 5.31 -12.10 10.04
CA ASN A 289 5.22 -10.70 10.41
C ASN A 289 3.75 -10.24 10.43
N GLN A 290 2.97 -10.59 9.41
CA GLN A 290 1.54 -10.26 9.35
C GLN A 290 0.73 -10.97 10.45
N ALA A 291 0.97 -12.25 10.72
CA ALA A 291 0.29 -12.95 11.83
C ALA A 291 0.50 -12.22 13.16
N THR A 292 1.73 -11.80 13.44
CA THR A 292 2.10 -11.06 14.65
C THR A 292 1.47 -9.65 14.66
N GLY A 293 1.54 -8.93 13.55
CA GLY A 293 1.04 -7.56 13.46
C GLY A 293 -0.48 -7.47 13.59
N PHE A 294 -1.23 -8.29 12.85
CA PHE A 294 -2.69 -8.35 12.95
C PHE A 294 -3.17 -8.84 14.31
N GLN A 295 -2.48 -9.80 14.94
CA GLN A 295 -2.82 -10.21 16.29
C GLN A 295 -2.60 -9.08 17.29
N ARG A 296 -1.48 -8.35 17.21
CA ARG A 296 -1.19 -7.16 18.03
C ARG A 296 -2.28 -6.09 17.88
N ALA A 297 -2.68 -5.78 16.66
CA ALA A 297 -3.74 -4.81 16.39
C ALA A 297 -5.10 -5.27 16.92
N LEU A 298 -5.44 -6.55 16.76
CA LEU A 298 -6.66 -7.13 17.33
C LEU A 298 -6.67 -7.05 18.86
N GLU A 299 -5.55 -7.35 19.51
CA GLU A 299 -5.43 -7.23 20.96
C GLU A 299 -5.58 -5.78 21.44
N ASN A 300 -5.01 -4.82 20.70
CA ASN A 300 -5.14 -3.40 21.01
C ASN A 300 -6.58 -2.91 20.81
N TYR A 301 -7.26 -3.36 19.76
CA TYR A 301 -8.70 -3.15 19.57
C TYR A 301 -9.51 -3.71 20.74
N LEU A 302 -9.24 -4.96 21.16
CA LEU A 302 -9.96 -5.58 22.28
C LEU A 302 -9.74 -4.81 23.59
N LYS A 303 -8.50 -4.38 23.86
CA LYS A 303 -8.17 -3.54 25.03
C LYS A 303 -8.91 -2.19 24.99
N ASP A 304 -8.97 -1.53 23.83
CA ASP A 304 -9.73 -0.27 23.65
C ASP A 304 -11.23 -0.46 23.95
N ARG A 305 -11.75 -1.67 23.70
CA ARG A 305 -13.12 -2.06 24.04
C ARG A 305 -13.31 -2.52 25.49
N GLY A 306 -12.27 -2.50 26.32
CA GLY A 306 -12.31 -3.00 27.69
C GLY A 306 -12.45 -4.52 27.80
N GLN A 307 -12.08 -5.26 26.73
CA GLN A 307 -12.11 -6.72 26.70
C GLN A 307 -10.71 -7.29 26.98
N ASP A 308 -10.67 -8.44 27.61
CA ASP A 308 -9.42 -9.19 27.74
C ASP A 308 -8.98 -9.72 26.39
N PRO A 309 -7.75 -9.44 25.93
CA PRO A 309 -7.27 -9.81 24.60
C PRO A 309 -7.30 -11.30 24.31
N LYS A 310 -6.93 -12.13 25.28
CA LYS A 310 -6.87 -13.58 25.11
C LYS A 310 -8.26 -14.15 24.91
N THR A 311 -9.17 -13.89 25.84
CA THR A 311 -10.55 -14.40 25.76
C THR A 311 -11.30 -13.81 24.58
N GLY A 312 -11.01 -12.54 24.22
CA GLY A 312 -11.56 -11.89 23.04
C GLY A 312 -11.09 -12.55 21.73
N SER A 313 -9.80 -12.82 21.59
CA SER A 313 -9.24 -13.54 20.42
C SER A 313 -9.79 -14.96 20.31
N GLU A 314 -9.84 -15.70 21.44
CA GLU A 314 -10.44 -17.05 21.47
C GLU A 314 -11.93 -17.03 21.09
N ARG A 315 -12.69 -15.99 21.49
CA ARG A 315 -14.10 -15.83 21.11
C ARG A 315 -14.24 -15.63 19.59
N ILE A 316 -13.38 -14.78 18.99
CA ILE A 316 -13.39 -14.53 17.55
C ILE A 316 -12.96 -15.79 16.79
N ALA A 317 -11.92 -16.51 17.24
CA ALA A 317 -11.53 -17.78 16.64
C ALA A 317 -12.68 -18.83 16.68
N ARG A 318 -13.46 -18.88 17.77
CA ARG A 318 -14.66 -19.73 17.82
C ARG A 318 -15.78 -19.28 16.89
N LEU A 319 -15.90 -17.96 16.62
CA LEU A 319 -16.84 -17.48 15.59
C LEU A 319 -16.42 -17.99 14.22
N LEU A 320 -15.13 -17.89 13.87
CA LEU A 320 -14.59 -18.36 12.59
C LEU A 320 -14.81 -19.88 12.43
N ALA A 321 -14.48 -20.69 13.43
CA ALA A 321 -14.73 -22.13 13.39
C ALA A 321 -16.22 -22.50 13.21
N ARG A 322 -17.16 -21.71 13.74
CA ARG A 322 -18.60 -21.91 13.46
C ARG A 322 -18.98 -21.51 12.03
N LEU A 323 -18.30 -20.49 11.47
CA LEU A 323 -18.55 -20.06 10.08
C LEU A 323 -17.99 -21.05 9.07
N ASP A 324 -16.93 -21.74 9.41
CA ASP A 324 -16.38 -22.86 8.65
C ASP A 324 -17.40 -24.00 8.55
N GLU A 325 -17.96 -24.45 9.68
CA GLU A 325 -19.02 -25.46 9.69
C GLU A 325 -20.30 -24.97 8.99
N LYS A 326 -20.66 -23.70 9.16
CA LYS A 326 -21.92 -23.13 8.66
C LYS A 326 -21.83 -21.63 8.43
N PRO A 327 -21.79 -21.17 7.19
CA PRO A 327 -21.85 -19.75 6.85
C PRO A 327 -23.09 -19.04 7.38
N LEU A 328 -22.96 -17.74 7.68
CA LEU A 328 -24.08 -16.91 8.10
C LEU A 328 -24.83 -16.29 6.92
N PRO A 329 -26.18 -16.21 7.00
CA PRO A 329 -26.98 -15.53 6.01
C PRO A 329 -26.75 -14.02 6.03
N THR A 330 -26.93 -13.38 4.87
CA THR A 330 -26.95 -11.91 4.73
C THR A 330 -28.19 -11.44 3.99
N SER A 331 -28.48 -10.16 4.11
CA SER A 331 -29.61 -9.53 3.42
C SER A 331 -29.45 -9.47 1.88
N SER A 332 -28.23 -9.61 1.39
CA SER A 332 -27.91 -9.65 -0.05
C SER A 332 -28.23 -10.98 -0.72
N GLY A 333 -28.54 -12.03 0.04
CA GLY A 333 -28.67 -13.40 -0.45
C GLY A 333 -27.33 -14.12 -0.64
N ARG A 334 -26.19 -13.47 -0.41
CA ARG A 334 -24.88 -14.07 -0.28
C ARG A 334 -24.71 -14.60 1.15
N GLU A 335 -23.75 -15.47 1.35
CA GLU A 335 -23.42 -15.99 2.68
C GLU A 335 -22.06 -15.43 3.12
N LEU A 336 -21.92 -15.20 4.41
CA LEU A 336 -20.64 -14.89 5.05
C LEU A 336 -19.95 -16.21 5.38
N THR A 337 -18.97 -16.61 4.59
CA THR A 337 -18.08 -17.75 4.86
C THR A 337 -17.02 -17.35 5.89
N GLU A 338 -16.28 -18.33 6.45
CA GLU A 338 -15.14 -18.08 7.30
C GLU A 338 -14.10 -17.18 6.60
N SER A 339 -13.73 -17.52 5.37
CA SER A 339 -12.76 -16.79 4.55
C SER A 339 -13.12 -15.32 4.37
N LEU A 340 -14.39 -15.02 4.08
CA LEU A 340 -14.89 -13.64 4.00
C LEU A 340 -14.93 -12.96 5.37
N ALA A 341 -15.21 -13.70 6.45
CA ALA A 341 -15.21 -13.15 7.80
C ALA A 341 -13.80 -12.77 8.25
N ILE A 342 -12.77 -13.58 7.97
CA ILE A 342 -11.36 -13.24 8.23
C ILE A 342 -11.02 -11.92 7.54
N THR A 343 -11.33 -11.77 6.25
CA THR A 343 -11.10 -10.54 5.49
C THR A 343 -11.87 -9.36 6.10
N GLY A 344 -13.13 -9.56 6.48
CA GLY A 344 -13.96 -8.55 7.12
C GLY A 344 -13.44 -8.09 8.49
N ILE A 345 -12.75 -8.96 9.23
CA ILE A 345 -12.10 -8.63 10.50
C ILE A 345 -10.78 -7.89 10.27
N VAL A 346 -9.98 -8.33 9.29
CA VAL A 346 -8.70 -7.70 8.92
C VAL A 346 -8.88 -6.25 8.49
N THR A 347 -9.88 -5.96 7.65
CA THR A 347 -10.09 -4.65 7.02
C THR A 347 -10.11 -3.48 8.01
N PRO A 348 -10.91 -3.48 9.09
CA PRO A 348 -10.94 -2.35 10.00
C PRO A 348 -9.71 -2.24 10.91
N LEU A 349 -8.86 -3.27 11.01
CA LEU A 349 -7.63 -3.21 11.80
C LEU A 349 -6.56 -2.31 11.17
N TYR A 350 -6.66 -1.99 9.89
CA TYR A 350 -5.78 -1.03 9.22
C TYR A 350 -5.89 0.41 9.76
N SER A 351 -7.02 0.74 10.43
CA SER A 351 -7.21 2.08 10.97
C SER A 351 -8.07 2.06 12.24
N ARG A 352 -7.56 2.69 13.30
CA ARG A 352 -8.30 2.83 14.56
C ARG A 352 -9.69 3.49 14.39
N TYR A 353 -9.83 4.35 13.39
CA TYR A 353 -11.11 5.01 13.09
C TYR A 353 -12.20 4.03 12.65
N ASN A 354 -11.83 2.86 12.14
CA ASN A 354 -12.74 1.82 11.67
C ASN A 354 -13.09 0.78 12.77
N TRP A 355 -12.49 0.84 13.96
CA TRP A 355 -12.78 -0.08 15.06
C TRP A 355 -14.23 -0.11 15.51
N PRO A 356 -14.99 1.03 15.51
CA PRO A 356 -16.43 0.99 15.77
C PRO A 356 -17.22 0.14 14.77
N GLU A 357 -16.81 0.13 13.48
CA GLU A 357 -17.45 -0.71 12.46
C GLU A 357 -17.17 -2.20 12.70
N LEU A 358 -15.94 -2.55 13.09
CA LEU A 358 -15.60 -3.92 13.49
C LEU A 358 -16.47 -4.38 14.66
N THR A 359 -16.65 -3.52 15.65
CA THR A 359 -17.50 -3.84 16.81
C THR A 359 -18.95 -4.13 16.39
N ALA A 360 -19.53 -3.28 15.56
CA ALA A 360 -20.89 -3.45 15.09
C ALA A 360 -21.06 -4.74 14.26
N ALA A 361 -20.08 -5.03 13.39
CA ALA A 361 -20.09 -6.21 12.54
C ALA A 361 -19.91 -7.53 13.33
N LEU A 362 -19.03 -7.55 14.34
CA LEU A 362 -18.88 -8.69 15.23
C LEU A 362 -20.12 -8.92 16.10
N ASP A 363 -20.70 -7.84 16.64
CA ASP A 363 -21.93 -7.92 17.44
C ASP A 363 -23.10 -8.48 16.60
N GLU A 364 -23.25 -8.05 15.36
CA GLU A 364 -24.24 -8.56 14.42
C GLU A 364 -24.04 -10.07 14.16
N ALA A 365 -22.81 -10.48 13.86
CA ALA A 365 -22.51 -11.89 13.58
C ALA A 365 -22.75 -12.81 14.80
N GLU A 366 -22.35 -12.35 15.99
CA GLU A 366 -22.41 -13.17 17.21
C GLU A 366 -23.78 -13.17 17.91
N LYS A 367 -24.47 -12.03 17.91
CA LYS A 367 -25.72 -11.85 18.67
C LYS A 367 -26.97 -12.00 17.82
N GLU A 368 -26.90 -11.64 16.53
CA GLU A 368 -28.03 -11.67 15.62
C GLU A 368 -27.96 -12.83 14.61
N GLY A 369 -26.80 -13.48 14.48
CA GLY A 369 -26.60 -14.59 13.54
C GLY A 369 -26.68 -14.14 12.07
N ARG A 370 -26.27 -12.91 11.75
CA ARG A 370 -26.24 -12.32 10.40
C ARG A 370 -24.84 -11.82 10.06
N GLY A 371 -24.48 -11.93 8.79
CA GLY A 371 -23.15 -11.62 8.31
C GLY A 371 -23.00 -10.31 7.52
N ASP A 372 -24.01 -9.44 7.48
CA ASP A 372 -24.02 -8.26 6.59
C ASP A 372 -22.85 -7.29 6.84
N GLY A 373 -22.52 -7.04 8.10
CA GLY A 373 -21.47 -6.14 8.50
C GLY A 373 -20.09 -6.61 8.08
N LEU A 374 -19.74 -7.86 8.41
CA LEU A 374 -18.43 -8.45 8.03
C LEU A 374 -18.32 -8.65 6.53
N LEU A 375 -19.40 -9.07 5.83
CA LEU A 375 -19.41 -9.21 4.39
C LEU A 375 -19.15 -7.87 3.67
N ARG A 376 -19.76 -6.78 4.12
CA ARG A 376 -19.53 -5.43 3.58
C ARG A 376 -18.07 -4.99 3.75
N LEU A 377 -17.47 -5.28 4.90
CA LEU A 377 -16.05 -4.99 5.15
C LEU A 377 -15.14 -5.82 4.24
N ALA A 378 -15.45 -7.10 4.05
CA ALA A 378 -14.74 -7.98 3.13
C ALA A 378 -14.87 -7.50 1.66
N ASP A 379 -16.08 -7.14 1.22
CA ASP A 379 -16.32 -6.60 -0.12
C ASP A 379 -15.52 -5.31 -0.38
N SER A 380 -15.43 -4.44 0.63
CA SER A 380 -14.62 -3.21 0.55
C SER A 380 -13.12 -3.52 0.37
N TYR A 381 -12.59 -4.52 1.07
CA TYR A 381 -11.21 -4.97 0.95
C TYR A 381 -10.93 -5.60 -0.42
N ASN A 382 -11.85 -6.44 -0.86
CA ASN A 382 -11.75 -7.19 -2.11
C ASN A 382 -12.06 -6.35 -3.35
N GLY A 383 -12.38 -5.07 -3.19
CA GLY A 383 -12.70 -4.17 -4.31
C GLY A 383 -13.99 -4.53 -5.04
N ARG A 384 -14.95 -5.17 -4.36
CA ARG A 384 -16.25 -5.54 -4.93
C ARG A 384 -17.22 -4.36 -4.87
N ASP A 385 -17.79 -3.97 -6.01
CA ASP A 385 -18.79 -2.91 -6.10
C ASP A 385 -20.23 -3.42 -5.89
N GLU A 386 -21.20 -2.48 -5.85
CA GLU A 386 -22.63 -2.78 -5.66
C GLU A 386 -23.23 -3.61 -6.82
N ASP A 387 -22.61 -3.56 -8.00
CA ASP A 387 -23.03 -4.35 -9.17
C ASP A 387 -22.37 -5.75 -9.19
N GLY A 388 -21.54 -6.09 -8.21
CA GLY A 388 -20.86 -7.38 -8.08
C GLY A 388 -19.60 -7.52 -8.92
N ARG A 389 -19.06 -6.41 -9.42
CA ARG A 389 -17.78 -6.39 -10.14
C ARG A 389 -16.64 -6.22 -9.16
N TYR A 390 -15.53 -6.90 -9.43
CA TYR A 390 -14.29 -6.80 -8.68
C TYR A 390 -13.29 -5.88 -9.41
N ASP A 391 -12.53 -5.11 -8.66
CA ASP A 391 -11.34 -4.48 -9.22
C ASP A 391 -10.24 -5.53 -9.48
N THR A 392 -9.14 -5.11 -10.08
CA THR A 392 -8.05 -6.02 -10.43
C THR A 392 -6.89 -5.99 -9.44
N GLN A 393 -7.05 -5.34 -8.29
CA GLN A 393 -5.96 -5.19 -7.33
C GLN A 393 -5.44 -6.54 -6.83
N ALA A 394 -6.33 -7.45 -6.42
CA ALA A 394 -5.94 -8.79 -5.96
C ALA A 394 -5.21 -9.62 -7.05
N HIS A 395 -5.61 -9.47 -8.32
CA HIS A 395 -4.95 -10.12 -9.45
C HIS A 395 -3.52 -9.59 -9.63
N SER A 396 -3.36 -8.28 -9.64
CA SER A 396 -2.05 -7.62 -9.77
C SER A 396 -1.17 -7.88 -8.56
N GLN A 397 -1.76 -7.89 -7.35
CA GLN A 397 -1.05 -8.19 -6.11
C GLN A 397 -0.38 -9.55 -6.16
N ARG A 398 -1.16 -10.58 -6.47
CA ARG A 398 -0.63 -11.95 -6.56
C ARG A 398 0.38 -12.11 -7.69
N ALA A 399 0.13 -11.48 -8.85
CA ALA A 399 1.04 -11.54 -9.99
C ALA A 399 2.41 -10.91 -9.66
N ILE A 400 2.43 -9.75 -9.02
CA ILE A 400 3.66 -9.04 -8.64
C ILE A 400 4.39 -9.84 -7.56
N SER A 401 3.70 -10.25 -6.49
CA SER A 401 4.31 -11.02 -5.40
C SER A 401 4.93 -12.33 -5.89
N CYS A 402 4.24 -13.06 -6.79
CA CYS A 402 4.76 -14.33 -7.31
C CYS A 402 5.83 -14.16 -8.40
N ALA A 403 5.91 -13.01 -9.06
CA ALA A 403 7.04 -12.66 -9.95
C ALA A 403 8.26 -12.22 -9.14
N ASP A 404 8.08 -11.65 -7.95
CA ASP A 404 9.17 -11.23 -7.07
C ASP A 404 9.75 -12.41 -6.28
N SER A 405 8.92 -13.21 -5.63
CA SER A 405 9.37 -14.29 -4.73
C SER A 405 9.68 -15.60 -5.47
N LYS A 406 10.84 -16.18 -5.21
CA LYS A 406 11.20 -17.55 -5.63
C LYS A 406 10.55 -18.63 -4.80
N ALA A 407 10.14 -18.31 -3.57
CA ALA A 407 9.59 -19.30 -2.65
C ALA A 407 8.31 -19.95 -3.20
N ARG A 408 8.26 -21.27 -3.14
CA ARG A 408 7.10 -22.08 -3.52
C ARG A 408 6.90 -23.17 -2.45
N PRO A 409 6.48 -22.78 -1.22
CA PRO A 409 6.27 -23.75 -0.15
C PRO A 409 5.24 -24.80 -0.54
N THR A 410 5.47 -26.01 -0.09
CA THR A 410 4.58 -27.15 -0.30
C THR A 410 3.46 -27.18 0.74
N VAL A 411 2.43 -27.99 0.49
CA VAL A 411 1.35 -28.25 1.45
C VAL A 411 1.91 -28.81 2.77
N ASP A 412 2.90 -29.71 2.72
CA ASP A 412 3.50 -30.29 3.93
C ASP A 412 4.26 -29.24 4.74
N GLU A 413 4.95 -28.29 4.08
CA GLU A 413 5.60 -27.17 4.75
C GLU A 413 4.58 -26.22 5.39
N ALA A 414 3.50 -25.85 4.69
CA ALA A 414 2.43 -25.04 5.26
C ALA A 414 1.78 -25.71 6.48
N ARG A 415 1.50 -27.02 6.38
CA ARG A 415 0.95 -27.80 7.50
C ARG A 415 1.92 -27.84 8.69
N ALA A 416 3.22 -27.94 8.44
CA ALA A 416 4.24 -27.89 9.50
C ALA A 416 4.32 -26.52 10.21
N LEU A 417 3.93 -25.43 9.54
CA LEU A 417 3.88 -24.09 10.12
C LEU A 417 2.67 -23.84 11.03
N LEU A 418 1.57 -24.60 10.89
CA LEU A 418 0.32 -24.37 11.62
C LEU A 418 0.47 -24.25 13.14
N PRO A 419 1.26 -25.10 13.87
CA PRO A 419 1.42 -24.96 15.31
C PRO A 419 2.08 -23.63 15.72
N GLU A 420 3.08 -23.19 14.97
CA GLU A 420 3.75 -21.91 15.20
C GLU A 420 2.76 -20.75 14.95
N PHE A 421 2.11 -20.73 13.80
CA PHE A 421 1.22 -19.64 13.39
C PHE A 421 -0.03 -19.53 14.28
N ARG A 422 -0.59 -20.66 14.73
CA ARG A 422 -1.66 -20.66 15.76
C ARG A 422 -1.18 -20.08 17.09
N GLY A 423 0.11 -20.28 17.42
CA GLY A 423 0.73 -19.67 18.59
C GLY A 423 0.92 -18.16 18.45
N LEU A 424 1.24 -17.66 17.27
CA LEU A 424 1.35 -16.23 16.95
C LEU A 424 -0.03 -15.56 16.93
N SER A 425 -1.00 -16.19 16.30
CA SER A 425 -2.36 -15.68 16.21
C SER A 425 -3.38 -16.83 16.10
N PRO A 426 -4.27 -17.01 17.08
CA PRO A 426 -5.35 -17.99 16.97
C PRO A 426 -6.41 -17.60 15.93
N VAL A 427 -6.44 -16.33 15.50
CA VAL A 427 -7.43 -15.79 14.55
C VAL A 427 -6.89 -15.79 13.12
N PHE A 428 -5.68 -15.29 12.89
CA PHE A 428 -5.13 -15.09 11.55
C PHE A 428 -4.07 -16.12 11.18
N GLY A 429 -3.51 -16.82 12.18
CA GLY A 429 -2.40 -17.74 11.99
C GLY A 429 -2.71 -18.89 11.04
N PRO A 430 -3.82 -19.64 11.19
CA PRO A 430 -4.15 -20.74 10.29
C PRO A 430 -4.20 -20.30 8.82
N PHE A 431 -4.92 -19.21 8.53
CA PHE A 431 -5.01 -18.62 7.20
C PHE A 431 -3.63 -18.27 6.63
N LEU A 432 -2.81 -17.51 7.38
CA LEU A 432 -1.49 -17.07 6.91
C LEU A 432 -0.49 -18.22 6.74
N ALA A 433 -0.61 -19.30 7.52
CA ALA A 433 0.21 -20.50 7.33
C ALA A 433 -0.13 -21.18 5.99
N TRP A 434 -1.42 -21.39 5.70
CA TRP A 434 -1.87 -21.98 4.45
C TRP A 434 -1.59 -21.11 3.23
N ASP A 435 -1.72 -19.79 3.38
CA ASP A 435 -1.44 -18.82 2.31
C ASP A 435 0.00 -18.93 1.79
N THR A 436 0.97 -19.32 2.62
CA THR A 436 2.36 -19.54 2.17
C THR A 436 2.45 -20.57 1.04
N ALA A 437 1.68 -21.64 1.06
CA ALA A 437 1.64 -22.66 -0.01
C ALA A 437 0.66 -22.29 -1.14
N GLY A 438 -0.49 -21.68 -0.81
CA GLY A 438 -1.54 -21.36 -1.77
C GLY A 438 -1.26 -20.17 -2.66
N TRP A 439 -0.61 -19.13 -2.12
CA TRP A 439 -0.46 -17.84 -2.81
C TRP A 439 0.18 -17.94 -4.19
N CYS A 440 1.27 -18.68 -4.32
CA CYS A 440 1.96 -18.89 -5.60
C CYS A 440 1.88 -20.34 -6.10
N ALA A 441 0.90 -21.15 -5.64
CA ALA A 441 0.70 -22.51 -6.11
C ALA A 441 0.48 -22.54 -7.63
N GLY A 442 1.26 -23.38 -8.34
CA GLY A 442 1.13 -23.54 -9.79
C GLY A 442 1.34 -22.25 -10.60
N TRP A 443 2.04 -21.25 -10.03
CA TRP A 443 2.31 -19.99 -10.74
C TRP A 443 3.19 -20.26 -11.97
N PRO A 444 2.83 -19.70 -13.18
CA PRO A 444 3.47 -20.08 -14.44
C PRO A 444 4.82 -19.41 -14.68
N VAL A 445 5.25 -18.50 -13.83
CA VAL A 445 6.49 -17.72 -13.97
C VAL A 445 7.37 -17.93 -12.75
N ASP A 446 8.69 -18.08 -12.98
CA ASP A 446 9.67 -18.16 -11.89
C ASP A 446 9.79 -16.80 -11.18
N GLY A 447 9.97 -16.85 -9.87
CA GLY A 447 10.22 -15.65 -9.08
C GLY A 447 11.67 -15.14 -9.23
N GLU A 448 11.84 -13.85 -9.03
CA GLU A 448 13.14 -13.18 -9.28
C GLU A 448 14.14 -13.37 -8.13
N ARG A 449 13.68 -13.32 -6.85
CA ARG A 449 14.56 -13.24 -5.68
C ARG A 449 13.96 -13.89 -4.43
N GLU A 450 14.79 -14.15 -3.42
CA GLU A 450 14.34 -14.64 -2.12
C GLU A 450 13.80 -13.49 -1.25
N THR A 451 14.56 -12.38 -1.20
CA THR A 451 14.20 -11.16 -0.45
C THR A 451 14.49 -9.92 -1.31
N PRO A 452 13.82 -8.79 -1.05
CA PRO A 452 14.12 -7.52 -1.72
C PRO A 452 15.55 -7.03 -1.46
N GLU A 453 16.23 -6.51 -2.49
CA GLU A 453 17.50 -5.81 -2.35
C GLU A 453 17.25 -4.31 -2.18
N THR A 454 17.63 -3.76 -1.02
CA THR A 454 17.34 -2.36 -0.65
C THR A 454 18.59 -1.56 -0.26
N SER A 455 19.76 -2.20 -0.11
CA SER A 455 21.01 -1.52 0.22
C SER A 455 21.35 -0.42 -0.80
N ALA A 456 21.50 0.82 -0.33
CA ALA A 456 21.67 1.99 -1.19
C ALA A 456 22.81 2.92 -0.72
N PRO A 457 24.06 2.43 -0.62
CA PRO A 457 25.18 3.21 -0.10
C PRO A 457 25.42 4.46 -0.95
N GLY A 458 25.50 5.62 -0.28
CA GLY A 458 25.73 6.91 -0.95
C GLY A 458 24.48 7.57 -1.53
N ALA A 459 23.31 6.97 -1.42
CA ALA A 459 22.05 7.63 -1.75
C ALA A 459 21.77 8.82 -0.79
N ALA A 460 20.90 9.74 -1.22
CA ALA A 460 20.40 10.80 -0.34
C ALA A 460 19.60 10.19 0.83
N PRO A 461 19.49 10.88 1.98
CA PRO A 461 18.71 10.41 3.12
C PRO A 461 17.26 10.08 2.74
N ILE A 462 16.78 8.92 3.17
CA ILE A 462 15.42 8.40 2.96
C ILE A 462 14.73 8.33 4.32
N LEU A 463 13.56 8.96 4.47
CA LEU A 463 12.80 8.80 5.71
C LEU A 463 12.08 7.45 5.71
N VAL A 464 12.30 6.68 6.78
CA VAL A 464 11.69 5.36 7.02
C VAL A 464 10.77 5.47 8.23
N ILE A 465 9.48 5.36 8.01
CA ILE A 465 8.46 5.62 9.03
C ILE A 465 7.81 4.30 9.44
N GLY A 466 7.93 3.97 10.73
CA GLY A 466 7.29 2.80 11.32
C GLY A 466 6.28 3.19 12.38
N THR A 467 5.08 2.61 12.32
CA THR A 467 4.04 2.76 13.36
C THR A 467 4.06 1.54 14.28
N THR A 468 4.10 1.77 15.62
CA THR A 468 4.27 0.69 16.61
C THR A 468 3.12 -0.30 16.66
N GLY A 469 1.91 0.11 16.27
CA GLY A 469 0.71 -0.72 16.18
C GLY A 469 0.30 -1.02 14.74
N ASP A 470 1.24 -1.01 13.78
CA ASP A 470 0.93 -1.35 12.39
C ASP A 470 0.58 -2.86 12.26
N PRO A 471 -0.60 -3.20 11.72
CA PRO A 471 -1.04 -4.58 11.59
C PRO A 471 -0.40 -5.32 10.42
N ALA A 472 -0.19 -4.65 9.28
CA ALA A 472 0.20 -5.28 8.03
C ALA A 472 1.71 -5.27 7.80
N THR A 473 2.37 -4.20 8.25
CA THR A 473 3.83 -4.00 8.16
C THR A 473 4.37 -3.61 9.54
N PRO A 474 4.61 -4.61 10.41
CA PRO A 474 5.04 -4.37 11.78
C PRO A 474 6.27 -3.49 11.88
N TYR A 475 6.30 -2.66 12.92
CA TYR A 475 7.33 -1.65 13.19
C TYR A 475 8.78 -2.15 13.05
N GLU A 476 9.02 -3.39 13.40
CA GLU A 476 10.32 -4.05 13.33
C GLU A 476 10.86 -4.12 11.88
N GLY A 477 9.96 -4.19 10.89
CA GLY A 477 10.32 -4.13 9.47
C GLY A 477 10.88 -2.77 9.05
N ALA A 478 10.32 -1.68 9.60
CA ALA A 478 10.84 -0.34 9.33
C ALA A 478 12.27 -0.15 9.87
N GLN A 479 12.56 -0.71 11.05
CA GLN A 479 13.92 -0.69 11.62
C GLN A 479 14.91 -1.41 10.70
N ARG A 480 14.53 -2.62 10.22
CA ARG A 480 15.37 -3.39 9.29
C ARG A 480 15.56 -2.68 7.95
N MET A 481 14.53 -2.03 7.41
CA MET A 481 14.66 -1.23 6.19
C MET A 481 15.64 -0.07 6.37
N ALA A 482 15.59 0.64 7.50
CA ALA A 482 16.51 1.74 7.77
C ALA A 482 17.97 1.24 7.86
N ASP A 483 18.17 0.09 8.49
CA ASP A 483 19.49 -0.55 8.62
C ASP A 483 20.02 -1.03 7.24
N GLU A 484 19.19 -1.71 6.44
CA GLU A 484 19.54 -2.22 5.11
C GLU A 484 19.85 -1.12 4.09
N LEU A 485 19.13 -0.01 4.11
CA LEU A 485 19.43 1.16 3.28
C LEU A 485 20.84 1.70 3.55
N GLY A 486 21.33 1.51 4.75
CA GLY A 486 22.69 1.86 5.16
C GLY A 486 22.79 3.15 5.96
N LYS A 487 23.91 3.26 6.68
CA LYS A 487 24.18 4.36 7.62
C LYS A 487 24.12 5.73 6.93
N GLY A 488 23.27 6.61 7.46
CA GLY A 488 23.07 7.97 6.95
C GLY A 488 22.16 8.04 5.71
N VAL A 489 21.68 6.90 5.23
CA VAL A 489 20.67 6.80 4.15
C VAL A 489 19.30 6.55 4.76
N GLY A 490 19.09 5.45 5.47
CA GLY A 490 17.86 5.20 6.21
C GLY A 490 17.79 6.10 7.45
N ILE A 491 16.79 6.98 7.53
CA ILE A 491 16.53 7.88 8.66
C ILE A 491 15.23 7.44 9.31
N MET A 492 15.35 6.83 10.49
CA MET A 492 14.21 6.23 11.17
C MET A 492 13.33 7.30 11.85
N VAL A 493 12.03 7.21 11.61
CA VAL A 493 10.98 8.00 12.28
C VAL A 493 9.96 7.04 12.89
N THR A 494 9.83 7.07 14.20
CA THR A 494 8.90 6.23 14.95
C THR A 494 7.59 6.97 15.20
N ASN A 495 6.47 6.38 14.80
CA ASN A 495 5.14 6.80 15.22
C ASN A 495 4.62 5.85 16.31
N LYS A 496 4.40 6.36 17.52
CA LYS A 496 3.73 5.61 18.61
C LYS A 496 2.22 5.74 18.43
N GLY A 497 1.62 4.75 17.79
CA GLY A 497 0.19 4.78 17.45
C GLY A 497 -0.29 3.47 16.88
N GLU A 498 -1.53 3.48 16.42
CA GLU A 498 -2.24 2.35 15.81
C GLU A 498 -2.53 2.65 14.34
N GLY A 499 -2.56 1.58 13.54
CA GLY A 499 -2.96 1.65 12.14
C GLY A 499 -1.81 1.60 11.16
N HIS A 500 -2.16 1.48 9.88
CA HIS A 500 -1.24 1.25 8.77
C HIS A 500 -0.87 2.58 8.09
N GLY A 501 0.32 3.08 8.40
CA GLY A 501 0.81 4.38 7.96
C GLY A 501 0.63 5.49 8.99
N ALA A 502 1.41 6.57 8.86
CA ALA A 502 1.46 7.66 9.82
C ALA A 502 1.31 9.05 9.20
N TYR A 503 1.70 9.25 7.92
CA TYR A 503 1.54 10.53 7.24
C TYR A 503 0.05 10.85 7.04
N GLY A 504 -0.35 12.03 7.51
CA GLY A 504 -1.76 12.46 7.50
C GLY A 504 -2.53 12.09 8.77
N GLU A 505 -2.07 11.09 9.53
CA GLU A 505 -2.68 10.62 10.79
C GLU A 505 -1.97 11.21 12.02
N SER A 506 -0.63 11.24 12.00
CA SER A 506 0.21 11.81 13.06
C SER A 506 0.65 13.24 12.70
N PRO A 507 0.24 14.28 13.42
CA PRO A 507 0.67 15.66 13.15
C PRO A 507 2.20 15.85 13.22
N CYS A 508 2.88 15.13 14.12
CA CYS A 508 4.32 15.17 14.28
C CYS A 508 5.02 14.57 13.04
N VAL A 509 4.63 13.36 12.63
CA VAL A 509 5.15 12.72 11.41
C VAL A 509 4.86 13.57 10.18
N THR A 510 3.62 14.04 10.03
CA THR A 510 3.21 14.89 8.91
C THR A 510 4.07 16.15 8.82
N SER A 511 4.36 16.80 9.97
CA SER A 511 5.20 17.99 10.00
C SER A 511 6.65 17.71 9.61
N ALA A 512 7.22 16.58 10.05
CA ALA A 512 8.58 16.17 9.70
C ALA A 512 8.70 15.87 8.20
N VAL A 513 7.76 15.09 7.65
CA VAL A 513 7.69 14.74 6.23
C VAL A 513 7.49 15.98 5.35
N ASP A 514 6.58 16.88 5.72
CA ASP A 514 6.38 18.15 5.00
C ASP A 514 7.64 19.00 4.97
N ALA A 515 8.32 19.16 6.11
CA ALA A 515 9.57 19.90 6.18
C ALA A 515 10.69 19.26 5.34
N TYR A 516 10.74 17.94 5.32
CA TYR A 516 11.67 17.22 4.47
C TYR A 516 11.36 17.41 2.97
N PHE A 517 10.09 17.23 2.55
CA PHE A 517 9.74 17.43 1.14
C PHE A 517 9.82 18.91 0.69
N LEU A 518 9.39 19.85 1.50
CA LEU A 518 9.31 21.24 1.07
C LEU A 518 10.63 22.02 1.24
N ASP A 519 11.35 21.75 2.35
CA ASP A 519 12.51 22.55 2.74
C ASP A 519 13.83 21.74 2.73
N GLY A 520 13.77 20.42 2.45
CA GLY A 520 14.94 19.53 2.48
C GLY A 520 15.47 19.27 3.90
N LYS A 521 14.65 19.55 4.92
CA LYS A 521 15.06 19.38 6.32
C LYS A 521 14.92 17.93 6.73
N VAL A 522 16.04 17.24 6.81
CA VAL A 522 16.10 15.85 7.34
C VAL A 522 15.91 15.91 8.86
N PRO A 523 14.95 15.16 9.44
CA PRO A 523 14.83 15.08 10.89
C PRO A 523 16.01 14.31 11.50
N ASP A 524 16.17 14.40 12.83
CA ASP A 524 17.13 13.58 13.55
C ASP A 524 16.75 12.11 13.38
N ASP A 525 17.75 11.26 13.17
CA ASP A 525 17.58 9.81 13.12
C ASP A 525 17.07 9.30 14.46
N GLY A 526 16.02 8.46 14.45
CA GLY A 526 15.32 8.01 15.66
C GLY A 526 14.28 8.99 16.20
N LEU A 527 13.88 10.03 15.43
CA LEU A 527 12.76 10.91 15.81
C LEU A 527 11.55 10.06 16.23
N THR A 528 11.03 10.34 17.42
CA THR A 528 9.85 9.64 17.96
C THR A 528 8.68 10.62 18.09
N CYS A 529 7.53 10.24 17.48
CA CYS A 529 6.24 10.93 17.48
C CYS A 529 5.19 10.11 18.23
N GLY A 530 4.27 10.77 18.99
CA GLY A 530 3.19 10.11 19.73
C GLY A 530 3.25 10.32 21.22
#